data_8ef1e4cee8c3571b437390ad4ecd008a
#
_entry.id   8ef1e4cee8c3571b437390ad4ecd008a
#
_cell.length_a   1.000
_cell.length_b   1.000
_cell.length_c   1.000
_cell.angle_alpha   90.00
_cell.angle_beta   90.00
_cell.angle_gamma   90.00
#
_symmetry.space_group_name_H-M   'P 1'
#
loop_
_entity.id
_entity.type
_entity.pdbx_description
1 polymer ?
#
loop_
_entity_poly.entity_id
_entity_poly.type
_entity_poly.pdbx_seq_one_letter_code
_entity_poly.pdbx_strand_id
1 'polypeptide(L)'
;GEINALDVTNDDEPDFFGPGFSVFNAFNPHSTLIPWNRSNGVTSSISTPGYSSHIFKGMGSFFLLDGNLDITGDPDVAMYSRIGATGGSRAETIQIMESMFELAKNKDGVEIEELLETTFASSLDMQLQDIEALSRVVNKEIPLVLEVNRASDILQALRLKKEFDLDLVLMSVEEAPLVLDQIQASGVSVIIDPMDNIPDSFDELASNIKLGGILSNAGIRVMFSTQRSHNYHLMRQGAGNAVANGVGALTLSSGIG
;
A
#
# COMPACT_ATOMS: atom_id res chain seq x y z
N GLY A 1 16.34 13.82 4.13
CA GLY A 1 15.67 14.61 3.18
C GLY A 1 16.14 14.40 1.77
N GLU A 2 17.33 14.88 1.43
CA GLU A 2 17.84 14.85 0.05
C GLU A 2 17.92 13.44 -0.52
N ILE A 3 18.16 12.48 0.31
CA ILE A 3 18.30 11.08 -0.11
C ILE A 3 16.96 10.54 -0.61
N ASN A 4 15.86 10.94 0.01
CA ASN A 4 14.54 10.50 -0.42
C ASN A 4 14.17 11.05 -1.80
N ALA A 5 14.49 12.31 -2.04
CA ALA A 5 14.29 12.93 -3.34
C ALA A 5 15.07 12.21 -4.46
N LEU A 6 16.24 11.66 -4.11
CA LEU A 6 17.05 10.88 -5.06
C LEU A 6 16.48 9.47 -5.34
N ASP A 7 15.60 9.01 -4.48
CA ASP A 7 15.13 7.64 -4.49
C ASP A 7 13.68 7.51 -4.93
N VAL A 8 13.14 8.44 -5.67
CA VAL A 8 11.89 8.23 -6.40
C VAL A 8 10.63 8.75 -5.71
N THR A 9 10.52 8.73 -4.39
CA THR A 9 9.17 8.69 -3.82
C THR A 9 8.64 10.00 -3.27
N ASN A 10 9.46 11.02 -3.04
CA ASN A 10 8.99 12.23 -2.37
C ASN A 10 8.72 13.40 -3.31
N ASP A 11 9.33 13.39 -4.49
CA ASP A 11 9.17 14.46 -5.47
C ASP A 11 8.43 14.02 -6.74
N ASP A 12 8.21 12.70 -6.89
CA ASP A 12 7.42 12.14 -7.99
C ASP A 12 5.95 12.06 -7.54
N GLU A 13 5.34 13.22 -7.36
CA GLU A 13 3.89 13.31 -7.35
C GLU A 13 3.44 13.30 -8.81
N PRO A 14 2.72 12.26 -9.27
CA PRO A 14 2.21 12.29 -10.62
C PRO A 14 1.09 13.32 -10.71
N ASP A 15 1.32 14.38 -11.47
CA ASP A 15 0.26 15.33 -11.80
C ASP A 15 -0.71 14.77 -12.83
N PHE A 16 -0.29 13.76 -13.58
CA PHE A 16 -0.98 13.29 -14.77
C PHE A 16 -1.55 11.87 -14.64
N PHE A 17 -0.82 10.96 -13.98
CA PHE A 17 -1.25 9.58 -13.81
C PHE A 17 -1.72 9.33 -12.38
N GLY A 18 -2.79 8.55 -12.26
CA GLY A 18 -3.26 8.00 -10.99
C GLY A 18 -2.87 6.53 -10.84
N PRO A 19 -3.83 5.59 -11.05
CA PRO A 19 -3.59 4.15 -10.93
C PRO A 19 -2.46 3.63 -11.82
N GLY A 20 -2.29 4.20 -13.03
CA GLY A 20 -1.28 3.80 -14.01
C GLY A 20 0.14 4.29 -13.72
N PHE A 21 0.35 5.08 -12.68
CA PHE A 21 1.69 5.56 -12.33
C PHE A 21 2.57 4.41 -11.83
N SER A 22 3.77 4.27 -12.40
CA SER A 22 4.76 3.27 -12.03
C SER A 22 6.07 3.92 -11.59
N VAL A 23 6.59 3.50 -10.44
CA VAL A 23 7.88 4.00 -9.92
C VAL A 23 9.10 3.26 -10.46
N PHE A 24 8.91 2.21 -11.25
CA PHE A 24 9.99 1.31 -11.65
C PHE A 24 11.14 2.02 -12.34
N ASN A 25 10.83 2.89 -13.30
CA ASN A 25 11.83 3.55 -14.14
C ASN A 25 12.61 4.68 -13.43
N ALA A 26 12.18 5.10 -12.25
CA ALA A 26 12.85 6.16 -11.49
C ALA A 26 13.76 5.62 -10.38
N PHE A 27 13.85 4.30 -10.19
CA PHE A 27 14.69 3.69 -9.17
C PHE A 27 16.16 4.01 -9.40
N ASN A 28 16.84 4.53 -8.35
CA ASN A 28 18.26 4.83 -8.39
C ASN A 28 19.06 3.74 -7.64
N PRO A 29 19.66 2.77 -8.34
CA PRO A 29 20.44 1.70 -7.71
C PRO A 29 21.72 2.18 -7.01
N HIS A 30 22.16 3.41 -7.28
CA HIS A 30 23.30 4.05 -6.63
C HIS A 30 22.93 4.95 -5.45
N SER A 31 21.68 4.91 -4.99
CA SER A 31 21.30 5.62 -3.79
C SER A 31 22.18 5.22 -2.59
N THR A 32 22.57 6.20 -1.80
CA THR A 32 23.35 5.97 -0.57
C THR A 32 22.57 5.21 0.49
N LEU A 33 21.24 5.14 0.39
CA LEU A 33 20.38 4.34 1.26
C LEU A 33 20.57 2.84 1.04
N ILE A 34 20.89 2.41 -0.18
CA ILE A 34 21.02 0.99 -0.52
C ILE A 34 22.12 0.30 0.31
N PRO A 35 23.40 0.74 0.27
CA PRO A 35 24.44 0.11 1.08
C PRO A 35 24.16 0.23 2.59
N TRP A 36 23.54 1.31 3.03
CA TRP A 36 23.14 1.53 4.42
C TRP A 36 22.10 0.49 4.87
N ASN A 37 21.00 0.35 4.13
CA ASN A 37 19.94 -0.60 4.46
C ASN A 37 20.45 -2.05 4.34
N ARG A 38 21.24 -2.37 3.30
CA ARG A 38 21.82 -3.68 3.09
C ARG A 38 22.74 -4.10 4.24
N SER A 39 23.58 -3.20 4.78
CA SER A 39 24.41 -3.47 5.94
C SER A 39 23.62 -3.80 7.20
N ASN A 40 22.35 -3.39 7.25
CA ASN A 40 21.39 -3.70 8.32
C ASN A 40 20.47 -4.90 8.01
N GLY A 41 20.73 -5.61 6.90
CA GLY A 41 20.07 -6.86 6.54
C GLY A 41 18.86 -6.71 5.61
N VAL A 42 18.60 -5.52 5.06
CA VAL A 42 17.54 -5.29 4.06
C VAL A 42 18.15 -5.50 2.67
N THR A 43 17.80 -6.58 2.01
CA THR A 43 18.39 -6.99 0.72
C THR A 43 17.48 -6.75 -0.47
N SER A 44 16.20 -6.51 -0.21
CA SER A 44 15.18 -6.19 -1.22
C SER A 44 14.16 -5.22 -0.64
N SER A 45 13.43 -4.54 -1.49
CA SER A 45 12.40 -3.58 -1.09
C SER A 45 11.33 -3.46 -2.16
N ILE A 46 10.12 -3.14 -1.76
CA ILE A 46 9.11 -2.60 -2.67
C ILE A 46 9.14 -1.08 -2.51
N SER A 47 9.50 -0.38 -3.60
CA SER A 47 9.35 1.07 -3.68
C SER A 47 7.93 1.40 -4.09
N THR A 48 7.32 2.33 -3.38
CA THR A 48 5.94 2.74 -3.60
C THR A 48 5.86 4.20 -4.01
N PRO A 49 4.81 4.61 -4.76
CA PRO A 49 4.57 6.01 -5.00
C PRO A 49 4.46 6.80 -3.69
N GLY A 50 4.97 8.02 -3.70
CA GLY A 50 4.90 8.94 -2.57
C GLY A 50 3.51 9.52 -2.36
N TYR A 51 3.45 10.79 -2.00
CA TYR A 51 2.19 11.51 -1.90
C TYR A 51 1.57 11.70 -3.29
N SER A 52 0.27 11.54 -3.38
CA SER A 52 -0.50 11.79 -4.59
C SER A 52 -1.82 12.43 -4.21
N SER A 53 -2.31 13.37 -5.02
CA SER A 53 -3.65 13.92 -4.94
C SER A 53 -4.71 12.92 -5.46
N HIS A 54 -4.27 11.89 -6.18
CA HIS A 54 -5.14 10.85 -6.70
C HIS A 54 -5.56 9.86 -5.60
N ILE A 55 -6.76 9.29 -5.74
CA ILE A 55 -7.27 8.25 -4.85
C ILE A 55 -6.37 7.01 -4.86
N PHE A 56 -5.95 6.59 -6.05
CA PHE A 56 -4.91 5.59 -6.22
C PHE A 56 -3.56 6.27 -6.41
N LYS A 57 -2.59 5.91 -5.57
CA LYS A 57 -1.24 6.49 -5.61
C LYS A 57 -0.43 6.00 -6.81
N GLY A 58 -0.79 4.83 -7.35
CA GLY A 58 -0.07 4.13 -8.39
C GLY A 58 0.47 2.78 -7.97
N MET A 59 1.35 2.22 -8.77
CA MET A 59 1.89 0.88 -8.61
C MET A 59 3.28 0.90 -7.98
N GLY A 60 3.47 0.07 -6.95
CA GLY A 60 4.77 -0.19 -6.35
C GLY A 60 5.53 -1.27 -7.09
N SER A 61 6.86 -1.20 -7.07
CA SER A 61 7.75 -2.12 -7.76
C SER A 61 8.77 -2.74 -6.82
N PHE A 62 9.05 -4.02 -7.02
CA PHE A 62 10.03 -4.77 -6.25
C PHE A 62 11.44 -4.57 -6.82
N PHE A 63 12.43 -4.41 -5.93
CA PHE A 63 13.83 -4.25 -6.30
C PHE A 63 14.75 -5.06 -5.38
N LEU A 64 15.77 -5.68 -5.98
CA LEU A 64 16.92 -6.15 -5.23
C LEU A 64 17.85 -4.96 -4.97
N LEU A 65 18.31 -4.85 -3.72
CA LEU A 65 19.19 -3.77 -3.29
C LEU A 65 20.66 -4.16 -3.47
N ASP A 66 21.03 -4.71 -4.63
CA ASP A 66 22.39 -5.20 -4.93
C ASP A 66 23.37 -4.08 -5.29
N GLY A 67 22.86 -2.92 -5.72
CA GLY A 67 23.64 -1.76 -6.12
C GLY A 67 24.19 -1.82 -7.55
N ASN A 68 23.75 -2.79 -8.35
CA ASN A 68 24.08 -2.87 -9.76
C ASN A 68 23.28 -1.85 -10.57
N LEU A 69 23.88 -1.30 -11.64
CA LEU A 69 23.15 -0.40 -12.55
C LEU A 69 22.08 -1.12 -13.36
N ASP A 70 22.29 -2.40 -13.64
CA ASP A 70 21.25 -3.25 -14.20
C ASP A 70 20.23 -3.56 -13.11
N ILE A 71 19.11 -2.84 -13.15
CA ILE A 71 18.07 -2.95 -12.14
C ILE A 71 17.49 -4.37 -12.14
N THR A 72 17.67 -5.09 -11.04
CA THR A 72 17.02 -6.37 -10.82
C THR A 72 15.77 -6.17 -9.99
N GLY A 73 14.62 -6.44 -10.59
CA GLY A 73 13.34 -6.25 -9.91
C GLY A 73 12.16 -6.61 -10.81
N ASP A 74 10.98 -6.56 -10.21
CA ASP A 74 9.71 -6.79 -10.87
C ASP A 74 8.88 -5.50 -10.84
N PRO A 75 8.48 -4.96 -12.01
CA PRO A 75 7.65 -3.78 -12.08
C PRO A 75 6.22 -4.07 -11.59
N ASP A 76 5.61 -3.07 -10.97
CA ASP A 76 4.17 -3.00 -10.78
C ASP A 76 3.57 -4.22 -10.06
N VAL A 77 4.16 -4.58 -8.92
CA VAL A 77 3.80 -5.79 -8.15
C VAL A 77 2.59 -5.61 -7.25
N ALA A 78 2.17 -4.38 -6.98
CA ALA A 78 0.99 -4.06 -6.16
C ALA A 78 0.48 -2.66 -6.48
N MET A 79 -0.84 -2.45 -6.38
CA MET A 79 -1.48 -1.14 -6.45
C MET A 79 -1.60 -0.55 -5.05
N TYR A 80 -1.27 0.74 -4.88
CA TYR A 80 -1.38 1.45 -3.61
C TYR A 80 -2.47 2.49 -3.63
N SER A 81 -3.26 2.55 -2.57
CA SER A 81 -4.33 3.52 -2.38
C SER A 81 -4.54 3.85 -0.91
N ARG A 82 -5.35 4.87 -0.61
CA ARG A 82 -5.66 5.32 0.75
C ARG A 82 -7.12 5.71 0.88
N ILE A 83 -7.74 5.37 2.00
CA ILE A 83 -8.98 5.97 2.50
C ILE A 83 -8.64 6.69 3.80
N GLY A 84 -8.79 8.02 3.85
CA GLY A 84 -8.46 8.78 5.06
C GLY A 84 -8.39 10.29 4.88
N ALA A 85 -7.71 10.96 5.80
CA ALA A 85 -7.76 12.40 6.06
C ALA A 85 -7.08 13.31 5.02
N THR A 86 -6.73 12.89 3.85
CA THR A 86 -6.04 13.72 2.85
C THR A 86 -6.96 14.61 2.04
N GLY A 87 -7.79 15.41 2.72
CA GLY A 87 -8.39 16.60 2.11
C GLY A 87 -9.68 16.42 1.31
N GLY A 88 -10.24 15.20 1.24
CA GLY A 88 -11.49 14.93 0.50
C GLY A 88 -12.58 14.29 1.36
N SER A 89 -13.77 14.16 0.79
CA SER A 89 -14.86 13.41 1.39
C SER A 89 -14.58 11.90 1.32
N ARG A 90 -14.55 11.20 2.47
CA ARG A 90 -14.43 9.74 2.52
C ARG A 90 -15.52 9.03 1.70
N ALA A 91 -16.76 9.56 1.78
CA ALA A 91 -17.86 8.99 1.02
C ALA A 91 -17.62 9.12 -0.49
N GLU A 92 -17.12 10.26 -0.94
CA GLU A 92 -16.76 10.49 -2.33
C GLU A 92 -15.60 9.58 -2.77
N THR A 93 -14.54 9.47 -1.95
CA THR A 93 -13.41 8.56 -2.22
C THR A 93 -13.89 7.13 -2.46
N ILE A 94 -14.77 6.61 -1.59
CA ILE A 94 -15.30 5.24 -1.71
C ILE A 94 -16.15 5.11 -2.97
N GLN A 95 -17.02 6.05 -3.27
CA GLN A 95 -17.87 6.03 -4.48
C GLN A 95 -17.05 6.10 -5.76
N ILE A 96 -15.98 6.90 -5.78
CA ILE A 96 -15.09 6.96 -6.93
C ILE A 96 -14.35 5.63 -7.09
N MET A 97 -13.83 5.03 -6.00
CA MET A 97 -13.18 3.71 -6.06
C MET A 97 -14.12 2.64 -6.62
N GLU A 98 -15.37 2.60 -6.15
CA GLU A 98 -16.41 1.69 -6.68
C GLU A 98 -16.59 1.87 -8.19
N SER A 99 -16.80 3.11 -8.63
CA SER A 99 -17.00 3.41 -10.05
C SER A 99 -15.79 3.08 -10.91
N MET A 100 -14.56 3.28 -10.39
CA MET A 100 -13.32 2.91 -11.08
C MET A 100 -13.16 1.39 -11.21
N PHE A 101 -13.51 0.62 -10.17
CA PHE A 101 -13.50 -0.83 -10.24
C PHE A 101 -14.59 -1.39 -11.16
N GLU A 102 -15.78 -0.79 -11.17
CA GLU A 102 -16.84 -1.14 -12.13
C GLU A 102 -16.37 -0.90 -13.57
N LEU A 103 -15.77 0.26 -13.83
CA LEU A 103 -15.23 0.59 -15.15
C LEU A 103 -14.17 -0.43 -15.59
N ALA A 104 -13.24 -0.79 -14.71
CA ALA A 104 -12.19 -1.75 -15.00
C ALA A 104 -12.73 -3.17 -15.24
N LYS A 105 -13.78 -3.59 -14.50
CA LYS A 105 -14.46 -4.88 -14.72
C LYS A 105 -15.16 -4.95 -16.07
N ASN A 106 -15.70 -3.85 -16.55
CA ASN A 106 -16.44 -3.78 -17.81
C ASN A 106 -15.53 -3.66 -19.04
N LYS A 107 -14.20 -3.72 -18.87
CA LYS A 107 -13.22 -3.68 -19.94
C LYS A 107 -13.36 -4.84 -20.93
N ASP A 108 -13.79 -6.02 -20.47
CA ASP A 108 -13.88 -7.20 -21.31
C ASP A 108 -14.97 -7.03 -22.39
N GLY A 109 -14.53 -6.89 -23.64
CA GLY A 109 -15.40 -6.74 -24.81
C GLY A 109 -15.70 -5.30 -25.23
N VAL A 110 -15.07 -4.31 -24.59
CA VAL A 110 -15.15 -2.89 -24.95
C VAL A 110 -13.74 -2.38 -25.22
N GLU A 111 -13.57 -1.59 -26.28
CA GLU A 111 -12.30 -0.91 -26.52
C GLU A 111 -12.04 0.12 -25.41
N ILE A 112 -10.79 0.19 -24.92
CA ILE A 112 -10.46 1.06 -23.78
C ILE A 112 -10.70 2.53 -24.11
N GLU A 113 -10.50 2.92 -25.36
CA GLU A 113 -10.79 4.26 -25.85
C GLU A 113 -12.27 4.64 -25.65
N GLU A 114 -13.17 3.68 -25.86
CA GLU A 114 -14.62 3.89 -25.62
C GLU A 114 -14.91 4.08 -24.13
N LEU A 115 -14.20 3.37 -23.24
CA LEU A 115 -14.33 3.55 -21.79
C LEU A 115 -13.82 4.92 -21.34
N LEU A 116 -12.76 5.45 -21.95
CA LEU A 116 -12.22 6.78 -21.67
C LEU A 116 -13.16 7.91 -22.11
N GLU A 117 -13.98 7.69 -23.12
CA GLU A 117 -15.00 8.65 -23.57
C GLU A 117 -16.19 8.74 -22.61
N THR A 118 -16.30 7.86 -21.62
CA THR A 118 -17.36 7.97 -20.62
C THR A 118 -17.25 9.27 -19.83
N THR A 119 -18.37 9.84 -19.47
CA THR A 119 -18.42 11.08 -18.67
C THR A 119 -17.65 10.93 -17.35
N PHE A 120 -17.68 9.73 -16.74
CA PHE A 120 -17.00 9.45 -15.50
C PHE A 120 -15.47 9.45 -15.68
N ALA A 121 -14.93 8.66 -16.61
CA ALA A 121 -13.51 8.60 -16.87
C ALA A 121 -12.95 9.97 -17.28
N SER A 122 -13.65 10.68 -18.15
CA SER A 122 -13.29 12.04 -18.57
C SER A 122 -13.31 13.05 -17.41
N SER A 123 -14.21 12.91 -16.45
CA SER A 123 -14.28 13.82 -15.28
C SER A 123 -13.14 13.65 -14.30
N LEU A 124 -12.45 12.50 -14.34
CA LEU A 124 -11.29 12.15 -13.50
C LEU A 124 -9.97 12.24 -14.26
N ASP A 125 -9.97 12.74 -15.49
CA ASP A 125 -8.79 12.78 -16.38
C ASP A 125 -8.08 11.42 -16.50
N MET A 126 -8.84 10.32 -16.47
CA MET A 126 -8.30 8.97 -16.54
C MET A 126 -7.59 8.73 -17.86
N GLN A 127 -6.45 8.06 -17.78
CA GLN A 127 -5.64 7.67 -18.92
C GLN A 127 -5.78 6.17 -19.22
N LEU A 128 -5.33 5.76 -20.40
CA LEU A 128 -5.31 4.36 -20.82
C LEU A 128 -4.64 3.46 -19.76
N GLN A 129 -3.47 3.88 -19.29
CA GLN A 129 -2.69 3.16 -18.29
C GLN A 129 -3.41 3.00 -16.95
N ASP A 130 -4.28 3.95 -16.59
CA ASP A 130 -5.08 3.87 -15.36
C ASP A 130 -6.09 2.73 -15.43
N ILE A 131 -6.78 2.60 -16.56
CA ILE A 131 -7.74 1.50 -16.78
C ILE A 131 -7.03 0.15 -16.84
N GLU A 132 -5.89 0.08 -17.50
CA GLU A 132 -5.06 -1.14 -17.57
C GLU A 132 -4.58 -1.57 -16.19
N ALA A 133 -4.06 -0.63 -15.39
CA ALA A 133 -3.60 -0.91 -14.03
C ALA A 133 -4.74 -1.39 -13.12
N LEU A 134 -5.89 -0.72 -13.15
CA LEU A 134 -7.09 -1.12 -12.39
C LEU A 134 -7.62 -2.49 -12.83
N SER A 135 -7.53 -2.81 -14.13
CA SER A 135 -7.93 -4.13 -14.63
C SER A 135 -7.09 -5.25 -14.02
N ARG A 136 -5.78 -5.03 -13.84
CA ARG A 136 -4.91 -5.99 -13.16
C ARG A 136 -5.33 -6.24 -11.70
N VAL A 137 -5.82 -5.20 -11.02
CA VAL A 137 -6.33 -5.30 -9.64
C VAL A 137 -7.62 -6.12 -9.59
N VAL A 138 -8.62 -5.79 -10.41
CA VAL A 138 -9.91 -6.50 -10.40
C VAL A 138 -9.80 -7.94 -10.93
N ASN A 139 -8.79 -8.24 -11.74
CA ASN A 139 -8.47 -9.58 -12.22
C ASN A 139 -7.54 -10.35 -11.26
N LYS A 140 -7.16 -9.76 -10.12
CA LYS A 140 -6.24 -10.35 -9.12
C LYS A 140 -4.86 -10.71 -9.65
N GLU A 141 -4.40 -10.01 -10.68
CA GLU A 141 -3.03 -10.15 -11.19
C GLU A 141 -2.04 -9.49 -10.23
N ILE A 142 -2.46 -8.42 -9.57
CA ILE A 142 -1.73 -7.73 -8.51
C ILE A 142 -2.66 -7.42 -7.33
N PRO A 143 -2.16 -7.43 -6.08
CA PRO A 143 -2.94 -7.04 -4.92
C PRO A 143 -3.18 -5.53 -4.85
N LEU A 144 -4.28 -5.15 -4.20
CA LEU A 144 -4.52 -3.80 -3.74
C LEU A 144 -4.02 -3.65 -2.30
N VAL A 145 -3.04 -2.78 -2.08
CA VAL A 145 -2.61 -2.37 -0.74
C VAL A 145 -3.35 -1.08 -0.38
N LEU A 146 -4.24 -1.17 0.59
CA LEU A 146 -5.12 -0.07 0.97
C LEU A 146 -4.80 0.41 2.39
N GLU A 147 -4.31 1.64 2.48
CA GLU A 147 -4.03 2.30 3.74
C GLU A 147 -5.32 2.83 4.36
N VAL A 148 -5.64 2.35 5.56
CA VAL A 148 -6.86 2.69 6.31
C VAL A 148 -6.59 2.61 7.80
N ASN A 149 -7.04 3.58 8.59
CA ASN A 149 -6.81 3.61 10.03
C ASN A 149 -8.08 3.40 10.86
N ARG A 150 -9.19 4.04 10.48
CA ARG A 150 -10.45 3.97 11.23
C ARG A 150 -11.18 2.65 11.01
N ALA A 151 -11.82 2.16 12.06
CA ALA A 151 -12.65 0.95 12.01
C ALA A 151 -13.75 1.04 10.94
N SER A 152 -14.39 2.21 10.79
CA SER A 152 -15.39 2.44 9.75
C SER A 152 -14.82 2.28 8.34
N ASP A 153 -13.62 2.80 8.11
CA ASP A 153 -12.96 2.75 6.80
C ASP A 153 -12.45 1.33 6.50
N ILE A 154 -11.95 0.62 7.53
CA ILE A 154 -11.61 -0.80 7.44
C ILE A 154 -12.82 -1.63 7.00
N LEU A 155 -14.00 -1.40 7.59
CA LEU A 155 -15.21 -2.12 7.20
C LEU A 155 -15.62 -1.81 5.75
N GLN A 156 -15.43 -0.58 5.27
CA GLN A 156 -15.66 -0.24 3.86
C GLN A 156 -14.65 -0.93 2.93
N ALA A 157 -13.36 -0.98 3.32
CA ALA A 157 -12.36 -1.72 2.56
C ALA A 157 -12.70 -3.21 2.43
N LEU A 158 -13.15 -3.84 3.53
CA LEU A 158 -13.60 -5.23 3.52
C LEU A 158 -14.88 -5.45 2.68
N ARG A 159 -15.78 -4.47 2.65
CA ARG A 159 -16.95 -4.49 1.76
C ARG A 159 -16.52 -4.44 0.29
N LEU A 160 -15.64 -3.50 -0.08
CA LEU A 160 -15.08 -3.41 -1.44
C LEU A 160 -14.39 -4.71 -1.87
N LYS A 161 -13.56 -5.29 -0.97
CA LYS A 161 -12.96 -6.62 -1.22
C LYS A 161 -14.00 -7.66 -1.61
N LYS A 162 -15.09 -7.74 -0.84
CA LYS A 162 -16.15 -8.73 -1.08
C LYS A 162 -16.93 -8.46 -2.37
N GLU A 163 -17.24 -7.20 -2.65
CA GLU A 163 -18.05 -6.78 -3.79
C GLU A 163 -17.32 -6.97 -5.12
N PHE A 164 -16.05 -6.58 -5.14
CA PHE A 164 -15.21 -6.66 -6.34
C PHE A 164 -14.31 -7.90 -6.38
N ASP A 165 -14.35 -8.75 -5.35
CA ASP A 165 -13.54 -9.97 -5.22
C ASP A 165 -12.03 -9.69 -5.30
N LEU A 166 -11.56 -8.61 -4.62
CA LEU A 166 -10.19 -8.14 -4.70
C LEU A 166 -9.22 -8.99 -3.88
N ASP A 167 -7.97 -9.09 -4.34
CA ASP A 167 -6.85 -9.47 -3.49
C ASP A 167 -6.40 -8.23 -2.71
N LEU A 168 -6.88 -8.12 -1.46
CA LEU A 168 -6.73 -6.94 -0.61
C LEU A 168 -5.73 -7.19 0.51
N VAL A 169 -4.80 -6.25 0.66
CA VAL A 169 -3.92 -6.11 1.82
C VAL A 169 -4.24 -4.79 2.51
N LEU A 170 -4.50 -4.81 3.80
CA LEU A 170 -4.71 -3.58 4.58
C LEU A 170 -3.37 -3.05 5.10
N MET A 171 -3.24 -1.72 5.19
CA MET A 171 -2.05 -1.09 5.74
C MET A 171 -2.42 -0.06 6.80
N SER A 172 -1.59 0.05 7.84
CA SER A 172 -1.73 0.87 9.05
C SER A 172 -2.74 0.30 10.06
N VAL A 173 -4.03 0.43 9.86
CA VAL A 173 -5.16 -0.20 10.61
C VAL A 173 -5.21 0.08 12.11
N GLU A 174 -4.98 1.30 12.54
CA GLU A 174 -4.86 1.67 13.95
C GLU A 174 -6.08 1.29 14.80
N GLU A 175 -7.29 1.37 14.26
CA GLU A 175 -8.52 0.98 14.93
C GLU A 175 -8.95 -0.48 14.65
N ALA A 176 -8.07 -1.32 14.08
CA ALA A 176 -8.37 -2.74 13.85
C ALA A 176 -8.89 -3.49 15.10
N PRO A 177 -8.44 -3.20 16.33
CA PRO A 177 -8.97 -3.88 17.50
C PRO A 177 -10.48 -3.78 17.70
N LEU A 178 -11.14 -2.76 17.11
CA LEU A 178 -12.60 -2.57 17.17
C LEU A 178 -13.37 -3.46 16.20
N VAL A 179 -12.71 -4.01 15.17
CA VAL A 179 -13.29 -4.78 14.06
C VAL A 179 -12.50 -6.07 13.77
N LEU A 180 -11.87 -6.61 14.79
CA LEU A 180 -10.91 -7.71 14.70
C LEU A 180 -11.51 -8.97 14.07
N ASP A 181 -12.74 -9.33 14.49
CA ASP A 181 -13.45 -10.51 13.97
C ASP A 181 -13.73 -10.39 12.47
N GLN A 182 -14.08 -9.18 12.01
CA GLN A 182 -14.36 -8.92 10.60
C GLN A 182 -13.07 -9.03 9.75
N ILE A 183 -11.96 -8.50 10.25
CA ILE A 183 -10.65 -8.61 9.58
C ILE A 183 -10.25 -10.08 9.50
N GLN A 184 -10.32 -10.82 10.61
CA GLN A 184 -10.00 -12.25 10.66
C GLN A 184 -10.87 -13.05 9.68
N ALA A 185 -12.19 -12.83 9.70
CA ALA A 185 -13.13 -13.54 8.83
C ALA A 185 -12.91 -13.26 7.34
N SER A 186 -12.37 -12.09 7.00
CA SER A 186 -12.08 -11.69 5.61
C SER A 186 -10.85 -12.37 5.02
N GLY A 187 -9.95 -12.89 5.86
CA GLY A 187 -8.69 -13.52 5.45
C GLY A 187 -7.64 -12.55 4.88
N VAL A 188 -7.82 -11.23 5.02
CA VAL A 188 -6.83 -10.24 4.55
C VAL A 188 -5.56 -10.30 5.38
N SER A 189 -4.44 -9.99 4.72
CA SER A 189 -3.17 -9.72 5.40
C SER A 189 -3.10 -8.23 5.77
N VAL A 190 -2.30 -7.92 6.78
CA VAL A 190 -2.14 -6.55 7.29
C VAL A 190 -0.68 -6.17 7.33
N ILE A 191 -0.35 -4.97 6.84
CA ILE A 191 0.97 -4.34 6.95
C ILE A 191 0.89 -3.25 8.02
N ILE A 192 1.78 -3.28 9.01
CA ILE A 192 1.90 -2.23 10.03
C ILE A 192 3.34 -1.76 10.17
N ASP A 193 3.52 -0.54 10.64
CA ASP A 193 4.82 -0.08 11.16
C ASP A 193 4.89 -0.42 12.67
N PRO A 194 5.73 -1.38 13.08
CA PRO A 194 5.83 -1.78 14.48
C PRO A 194 6.50 -0.71 15.38
N MET A 195 6.97 0.37 14.80
CA MET A 195 7.56 1.51 15.51
C MET A 195 6.58 2.67 15.65
N ASP A 196 5.50 2.66 14.88
CA ASP A 196 4.49 3.71 14.91
C ASP A 196 3.53 3.50 16.07
N ASN A 197 3.59 4.40 17.04
CA ASN A 197 2.79 4.33 18.27
C ASN A 197 2.39 5.71 18.80
N ILE A 198 2.62 6.75 17.98
CA ILE A 198 2.25 8.14 18.27
C ILE A 198 1.38 8.62 17.12
N PRO A 199 0.16 9.11 17.37
CA PRO A 199 -0.71 9.56 16.30
C PRO A 199 -0.15 10.82 15.62
N ASP A 200 0.03 10.77 14.30
CA ASP A 200 0.38 11.91 13.47
C ASP A 200 -0.88 12.63 12.95
N SER A 201 -2.04 12.00 13.06
CA SER A 201 -3.32 12.51 12.58
C SER A 201 -4.50 12.11 13.47
N PHE A 202 -5.67 12.74 13.25
CA PHE A 202 -6.92 12.34 13.92
C PHE A 202 -7.42 10.95 13.52
N ASP A 203 -6.92 10.37 12.45
CA ASP A 203 -7.26 9.01 12.03
C ASP A 203 -6.43 7.95 12.76
N GLU A 204 -5.39 8.36 13.47
CA GLU A 204 -4.41 7.51 14.15
C GLU A 204 -4.47 7.60 15.68
N LEU A 205 -5.54 8.19 16.23
CA LEU A 205 -5.69 8.37 17.69
C LEU A 205 -5.67 7.05 18.48
N ALA A 206 -5.91 5.92 17.82
CA ALA A 206 -5.85 4.60 18.41
C ALA A 206 -4.46 3.94 18.28
N SER A 207 -3.44 4.64 17.79
CA SER A 207 -2.06 4.13 17.66
C SER A 207 -1.60 3.44 18.94
N ASN A 208 -1.11 2.21 18.79
CA ASN A 208 -0.81 1.34 19.92
C ASN A 208 0.32 0.38 19.59
N ILE A 209 1.40 0.46 20.34
CA ILE A 209 2.57 -0.44 20.18
C ILE A 209 2.21 -1.94 20.26
N LYS A 210 1.07 -2.29 20.85
CA LYS A 210 0.59 -3.68 20.95
C LYS A 210 -0.24 -4.14 19.75
N LEU A 211 -0.47 -3.28 18.75
CA LEU A 211 -1.34 -3.57 17.61
C LEU A 211 -0.91 -4.87 16.90
N GLY A 212 0.39 -5.03 16.61
CA GLY A 212 0.91 -6.25 16.01
C GLY A 212 0.61 -7.52 16.81
N GLY A 213 0.75 -7.45 18.13
CA GLY A 213 0.41 -8.56 19.05
C GLY A 213 -1.08 -8.89 19.04
N ILE A 214 -1.94 -7.87 19.04
CA ILE A 214 -3.41 -8.05 19.00
C ILE A 214 -3.82 -8.75 17.71
N LEU A 215 -3.35 -8.27 16.57
CA LEU A 215 -3.63 -8.84 15.23
C LEU A 215 -3.12 -10.28 15.11
N SER A 216 -1.86 -10.51 15.49
CA SER A 216 -1.23 -11.83 15.42
C SER A 216 -1.92 -12.86 16.30
N ASN A 217 -2.30 -12.48 17.53
CA ASN A 217 -3.03 -13.35 18.45
C ASN A 217 -4.45 -13.68 17.97
N ALA A 218 -5.04 -12.83 17.15
CA ALA A 218 -6.31 -13.11 16.46
C ALA A 218 -6.14 -14.00 15.23
N GLY A 219 -4.92 -14.45 14.91
CA GLY A 219 -4.63 -15.29 13.73
C GLY A 219 -4.59 -14.54 12.42
N ILE A 220 -4.53 -13.20 12.44
CA ILE A 220 -4.38 -12.37 11.26
C ILE A 220 -2.90 -12.39 10.84
N ARG A 221 -2.64 -12.54 9.53
CA ARG A 221 -1.28 -12.45 9.00
C ARG A 221 -0.81 -10.99 9.05
N VAL A 222 0.25 -10.74 9.82
CA VAL A 222 0.86 -9.43 10.00
C VAL A 222 2.20 -9.39 9.29
N MET A 223 2.40 -8.37 8.47
CA MET A 223 3.67 -8.01 7.85
C MET A 223 4.14 -6.69 8.42
N PHE A 224 5.45 -6.49 8.48
CA PHE A 224 6.04 -5.26 8.97
C PHE A 224 6.64 -4.45 7.82
N SER A 225 6.40 -3.14 7.85
CA SER A 225 7.04 -2.17 6.98
C SER A 225 7.36 -0.92 7.78
N THR A 226 8.30 -0.12 7.32
CA THR A 226 8.42 1.26 7.79
C THR A 226 8.03 2.15 6.62
N GLN A 227 7.15 3.09 6.86
CA GLN A 227 6.70 4.03 5.83
C GLN A 227 7.75 5.14 5.56
N ARG A 228 8.86 5.10 6.28
CA ARG A 228 9.92 6.12 6.19
C ARG A 228 11.20 5.50 5.63
N SER A 229 11.54 5.82 4.39
CA SER A 229 12.68 5.25 3.67
C SER A 229 14.01 5.30 4.45
N HIS A 230 14.21 6.34 5.25
CA HIS A 230 15.40 6.48 6.09
C HIS A 230 15.38 5.57 7.33
N ASN A 231 14.28 4.89 7.66
CA ASN A 231 14.12 4.04 8.83
C ASN A 231 14.14 2.54 8.52
N TYR A 232 14.27 2.12 7.26
CA TYR A 232 14.28 0.68 6.91
C TYR A 232 15.37 -0.11 7.65
N HIS A 233 16.51 0.52 7.94
CA HIS A 233 17.57 -0.09 8.76
C HIS A 233 17.11 -0.47 10.18
N LEU A 234 16.00 0.11 10.67
CA LEU A 234 15.41 -0.18 11.98
C LEU A 234 14.41 -1.34 11.95
N MET A 235 14.13 -1.95 10.80
CA MET A 235 13.13 -3.02 10.66
C MET A 235 13.34 -4.16 11.67
N ARG A 236 14.58 -4.57 11.90
CA ARG A 236 14.93 -5.61 12.90
C ARG A 236 14.62 -5.17 14.32
N GLN A 237 14.85 -3.90 14.64
CA GLN A 237 14.48 -3.35 15.95
C GLN A 237 12.96 -3.26 16.10
N GLY A 238 12.25 -2.83 15.05
CA GLY A 238 10.79 -2.82 15.01
C GLY A 238 10.21 -4.21 15.25
N ALA A 239 10.74 -5.22 14.58
CA ALA A 239 10.36 -6.62 14.78
C ALA A 239 10.61 -7.08 16.22
N GLY A 240 11.75 -6.72 16.83
CA GLY A 240 12.03 -6.99 18.24
C GLY A 240 11.04 -6.32 19.18
N ASN A 241 10.68 -5.06 18.92
CA ASN A 241 9.66 -4.34 19.68
C ASN A 241 8.30 -5.03 19.56
N ALA A 242 7.91 -5.48 18.38
CA ALA A 242 6.66 -6.21 18.17
C ALA A 242 6.61 -7.51 19.00
N VAL A 243 7.73 -8.27 19.05
CA VAL A 243 7.83 -9.48 19.91
C VAL A 243 7.69 -9.11 21.38
N ALA A 244 8.37 -8.08 21.84
CA ALA A 244 8.28 -7.60 23.22
C ALA A 244 6.85 -7.16 23.58
N ASN A 245 6.02 -6.80 22.58
CA ASN A 245 4.64 -6.35 22.73
C ASN A 245 3.59 -7.39 22.29
N GLY A 246 3.97 -8.67 22.21
CA GLY A 246 3.01 -9.78 22.14
C GLY A 246 2.94 -10.51 20.79
N VAL A 247 3.75 -10.15 19.81
CA VAL A 247 3.88 -10.95 18.58
C VAL A 247 4.72 -12.20 18.86
N GLY A 248 4.24 -13.38 18.49
CA GLY A 248 5.00 -14.61 18.63
C GLY A 248 6.28 -14.60 17.77
N ALA A 249 7.43 -14.99 18.35
CA ALA A 249 8.71 -15.00 17.64
C ALA A 249 8.70 -15.87 16.37
N LEU A 250 7.93 -16.95 16.34
CA LEU A 250 7.77 -17.82 15.18
C LEU A 250 6.92 -17.17 14.05
N THR A 251 6.03 -16.25 14.42
CA THR A 251 5.21 -15.52 13.45
C THR A 251 6.06 -14.57 12.61
N LEU A 252 7.14 -14.03 13.19
CA LEU A 252 8.07 -13.12 12.51
C LEU A 252 8.90 -13.82 11.43
N SER A 253 9.24 -15.09 11.62
CA SER A 253 10.05 -15.83 10.64
C SER A 253 9.32 -16.11 9.33
N SER A 254 8.00 -16.02 9.33
CA SER A 254 7.15 -16.23 8.15
C SER A 254 6.70 -14.93 7.47
N GLY A 255 6.97 -13.78 8.08
CA GLY A 255 6.52 -12.46 7.61
C GLY A 255 7.62 -11.50 7.15
N ILE A 256 8.89 -11.93 7.25
CA ILE A 256 10.05 -11.20 6.74
C ILE A 256 10.52 -11.96 5.51
N GLY A 257 9.87 -11.75 4.40
CA GLY A 257 10.22 -12.32 3.10
C GLY A 257 10.23 -11.26 2.05
#